data_42998d3574b14a618cc0749bafc5210a
#
_entry.id   42998d3574b14a618cc0749bafc5210a
#
_cell.length_a   1.000
_cell.length_b   1.000
_cell.length_c   1.000
_cell.angle_alpha   90.00
_cell.angle_beta   90.00
_cell.angle_gamma   90.00
#
_symmetry.space_group_name_H-M   'P 1'
#
loop_
_entity.id
_entity.type
_entity.pdbx_description
1 polymer ?
#
loop_
_entity_poly.entity_id
_entity_poly.type
_entity_poly.pdbx_seq_one_letter_code
_entity_poly.pdbx_strand_id
1 'polypeptide(L)'
;CNDAMMQIGAKMGATQFIKAQSLFNFGTRTGIDLPNEGAGIIHTKDSMGETELACSAFGQGFTCTMIQEINAMSSVINGGYYYQPHLVTKVLDSNGGTIKTISPILLKQTISSRISSDIRSYMALSVQQGTSRHSKVQGYSSGGKTGTAEKYPRGNGKYLVSFIGFAPVDDPAVVIYVVVDEPNVEDQANSTYPQYIAQGILSELLPYLNVVPDESEDGTVPETELWEGFKGHLKSTSISDSELDSDGNLVDADGNLIDWDGNRIDENGYLLDANGDHILDEEGNYKMSTNLVSASGSTDAD
;
A
#
# COMPACT_ATOMS: atom_id res chain seq x y z
N CYS A 1 -4.05 -13.25 9.96
CA CYS A 1 -4.20 -14.72 9.90
C CYS A 1 -3.86 -15.19 8.48
N ASN A 2 -2.84 -16.06 8.33
CA ASN A 2 -2.42 -16.54 7.01
C ASN A 2 -3.54 -17.28 6.28
N ASP A 3 -4.32 -18.10 6.98
CA ASP A 3 -5.44 -18.85 6.41
C ASP A 3 -6.48 -17.91 5.76
N ALA A 4 -6.85 -16.83 6.43
CA ALA A 4 -7.77 -15.84 5.86
C ALA A 4 -7.20 -15.20 4.58
N MET A 5 -5.92 -14.85 4.56
CA MET A 5 -5.26 -14.29 3.38
C MET A 5 -5.17 -15.29 2.23
N MET A 6 -4.92 -16.58 2.54
CA MET A 6 -4.94 -17.65 1.54
C MET A 6 -6.33 -17.81 0.91
N GLN A 7 -7.39 -17.74 1.71
CA GLN A 7 -8.77 -17.81 1.20
C GLN A 7 -9.14 -16.59 0.34
N ILE A 8 -8.70 -15.38 0.73
CA ILE A 8 -8.85 -14.15 -0.07
C ILE A 8 -8.10 -14.30 -1.39
N GLY A 9 -6.83 -14.73 -1.35
CA GLY A 9 -6.06 -14.98 -2.55
C GLY A 9 -6.68 -16.00 -3.49
N ALA A 10 -7.23 -17.08 -2.94
CA ALA A 10 -7.94 -18.10 -3.73
C ALA A 10 -9.20 -17.54 -4.40
N LYS A 11 -9.97 -16.69 -3.70
CA LYS A 11 -11.13 -16.01 -4.29
C LYS A 11 -10.73 -15.01 -5.38
N MET A 12 -9.65 -14.28 -5.16
CA MET A 12 -9.11 -13.34 -6.14
C MET A 12 -8.62 -14.04 -7.42
N GLY A 13 -7.99 -15.20 -7.25
CA GLY A 13 -7.40 -15.97 -8.35
C GLY A 13 -6.05 -15.40 -8.83
N ALA A 14 -5.27 -16.27 -9.49
CA ALA A 14 -3.89 -15.97 -9.89
C ALA A 14 -3.78 -14.73 -10.82
N THR A 15 -4.68 -14.61 -11.77
CA THR A 15 -4.65 -13.51 -12.75
C THR A 15 -4.81 -12.15 -12.07
N GLN A 16 -5.79 -12.00 -11.18
CA GLN A 16 -6.03 -10.74 -10.49
C GLN A 16 -4.94 -10.44 -9.46
N PHE A 17 -4.43 -11.49 -8.78
CA PHE A 17 -3.34 -11.32 -7.84
C PHE A 17 -2.07 -10.77 -8.54
N ILE A 18 -1.72 -11.31 -9.71
CA ILE A 18 -0.58 -10.83 -10.51
C ILE A 18 -0.83 -9.39 -11.00
N LYS A 19 -2.04 -9.07 -11.46
CA LYS A 19 -2.41 -7.69 -11.83
C LYS A 19 -2.23 -6.74 -10.63
N ALA A 20 -2.68 -7.13 -9.44
CA ALA A 20 -2.50 -6.33 -8.23
C ALA A 20 -1.02 -6.13 -7.88
N GLN A 21 -0.18 -7.18 -7.95
CA GLN A 21 1.26 -7.02 -7.76
C GLN A 21 1.87 -6.04 -8.76
N SER A 22 1.47 -6.12 -10.04
CA SER A 22 1.94 -5.20 -11.08
C SER A 22 1.44 -3.77 -10.86
N LEU A 23 0.21 -3.61 -10.33
CA LEU A 23 -0.33 -2.30 -9.99
C LEU A 23 0.55 -1.56 -8.97
N PHE A 24 1.14 -2.30 -8.02
CA PHE A 24 2.08 -1.77 -7.05
C PHE A 24 3.55 -1.83 -7.50
N ASN A 25 3.81 -2.11 -8.79
CA ASN A 25 5.14 -2.22 -9.40
C ASN A 25 6.05 -3.28 -8.78
N PHE A 26 5.51 -4.30 -8.11
CA PHE A 26 6.31 -5.45 -7.72
C PHE A 26 6.83 -6.18 -8.97
N GLY A 27 8.08 -6.62 -8.92
CA GLY A 27 8.75 -7.28 -10.04
C GLY A 27 9.33 -6.33 -11.10
N THR A 28 9.20 -5.02 -10.92
CA THR A 28 9.77 -3.99 -11.81
C THR A 28 10.58 -2.96 -11.01
N ARG A 29 11.54 -2.30 -11.65
CA ARG A 29 12.31 -1.22 -11.02
C ARG A 29 11.39 -0.03 -10.75
N THR A 30 11.58 0.64 -9.61
CA THR A 30 10.80 1.84 -9.26
C THR A 30 11.28 3.08 -10.00
N GLY A 31 12.48 3.04 -10.55
CA GLY A 31 13.12 4.19 -11.21
C GLY A 31 13.67 5.23 -10.24
N ILE A 32 13.97 4.83 -8.98
CA ILE A 32 14.68 5.70 -8.05
C ILE A 32 16.04 6.14 -8.62
N ASP A 33 16.46 7.34 -8.30
CA ASP A 33 17.71 7.93 -8.74
C ASP A 33 18.97 7.37 -8.03
N LEU A 34 18.97 6.05 -7.81
CA LEU A 34 20.09 5.27 -7.27
C LEU A 34 20.59 4.25 -8.28
N PRO A 35 21.92 3.97 -8.31
CA PRO A 35 22.47 2.94 -9.18
C PRO A 35 22.12 1.53 -8.68
N ASN A 36 22.09 0.57 -9.61
CA ASN A 36 21.96 -0.88 -9.34
C ASN A 36 20.65 -1.30 -8.65
N GLU A 37 19.55 -0.62 -8.96
CA GLU A 37 18.24 -1.03 -8.47
C GLU A 37 17.86 -2.45 -8.95
N GLY A 38 17.47 -3.32 -8.00
CA GLY A 38 16.91 -4.64 -8.29
C GLY A 38 15.42 -4.58 -8.61
N ALA A 39 14.93 -5.57 -9.35
CA ALA A 39 13.50 -5.67 -9.69
C ALA A 39 12.70 -6.61 -8.76
N GLY A 40 13.39 -7.39 -7.91
CA GLY A 40 12.74 -8.49 -7.19
C GLY A 40 12.44 -9.68 -8.11
N ILE A 41 11.81 -10.71 -7.57
CA ILE A 41 11.40 -11.92 -8.31
C ILE A 41 9.96 -12.23 -7.90
N ILE A 42 9.03 -12.14 -8.84
CA ILE A 42 7.63 -12.47 -8.64
C ILE A 42 7.21 -13.61 -9.57
N HIS A 43 6.10 -14.27 -9.24
CA HIS A 43 5.54 -15.29 -10.12
C HIS A 43 4.89 -14.66 -11.35
N THR A 44 5.05 -15.35 -12.48
CA THR A 44 4.33 -15.05 -13.72
C THR A 44 3.03 -15.85 -13.77
N LYS A 45 2.15 -15.56 -14.75
CA LYS A 45 0.92 -16.32 -14.96
C LYS A 45 1.18 -17.83 -15.14
N ASP A 46 2.29 -18.20 -15.77
CA ASP A 46 2.65 -19.61 -16.04
C ASP A 46 3.23 -20.31 -14.81
N SER A 47 3.80 -19.56 -13.86
CA SER A 47 4.42 -20.10 -12.64
C SER A 47 3.58 -19.92 -11.37
N MET A 48 2.41 -19.23 -11.47
CA MET A 48 1.49 -19.01 -10.35
C MET A 48 0.48 -20.15 -10.27
N GLY A 49 0.84 -21.26 -9.61
CA GLY A 49 -0.08 -22.32 -9.26
C GLY A 49 -0.87 -22.00 -7.97
N GLU A 50 -1.71 -22.95 -7.53
CA GLU A 50 -2.52 -22.77 -6.32
C GLU A 50 -1.68 -22.58 -5.06
N THR A 51 -0.59 -23.32 -4.93
CA THR A 51 0.35 -23.22 -3.79
C THR A 51 1.08 -21.89 -3.79
N GLU A 52 1.58 -21.46 -4.94
CA GLU A 52 2.27 -20.18 -5.10
C GLU A 52 1.34 -19.01 -4.80
N LEU A 53 0.09 -19.07 -5.27
CA LEU A 53 -0.93 -18.07 -4.98
C LEU A 53 -1.25 -18.02 -3.49
N ALA A 54 -1.48 -19.17 -2.86
CA ALA A 54 -1.75 -19.25 -1.43
C ALA A 54 -0.61 -18.68 -0.60
N CYS A 55 0.64 -19.04 -0.92
CA CYS A 55 1.83 -18.52 -0.25
C CYS A 55 2.00 -17.01 -0.48
N SER A 56 1.85 -16.56 -1.72
CA SER A 56 2.00 -15.15 -2.07
C SER A 56 0.95 -14.26 -1.39
N ALA A 57 -0.26 -14.78 -1.17
CA ALA A 57 -1.35 -14.05 -0.53
C ALA A 57 -1.06 -13.62 0.92
N PHE A 58 -0.17 -14.31 1.62
CA PHE A 58 0.31 -13.89 2.95
C PHE A 58 1.77 -13.41 2.96
N GLY A 59 2.35 -13.11 1.80
CA GLY A 59 3.66 -12.47 1.69
C GLY A 59 4.85 -13.43 1.65
N GLN A 60 4.67 -14.64 1.15
CA GLN A 60 5.72 -15.65 1.01
C GLN A 60 5.89 -16.09 -0.46
N GLY A 61 7.03 -16.67 -0.79
CA GLY A 61 7.26 -17.29 -2.10
C GLY A 61 7.69 -16.34 -3.22
N PHE A 62 7.85 -15.05 -2.95
CA PHE A 62 8.40 -14.06 -3.89
C PHE A 62 9.38 -13.13 -3.17
N THR A 63 10.16 -12.34 -3.92
CA THR A 63 11.05 -11.34 -3.36
C THR A 63 10.77 -9.97 -3.95
N CYS A 64 10.84 -8.94 -3.11
CA CYS A 64 10.80 -7.54 -3.51
C CYS A 64 11.95 -6.76 -2.88
N THR A 65 12.24 -5.59 -3.40
CA THR A 65 13.21 -4.69 -2.78
C THR A 65 12.55 -3.85 -1.70
N MET A 66 13.33 -3.37 -0.73
CA MET A 66 12.81 -2.48 0.31
C MET A 66 12.18 -1.22 -0.28
N ILE A 67 12.73 -0.70 -1.38
CA ILE A 67 12.19 0.48 -2.03
C ILE A 67 10.85 0.19 -2.75
N GLN A 68 10.66 -1.01 -3.30
CA GLN A 68 9.36 -1.41 -3.84
C GLN A 68 8.31 -1.48 -2.74
N GLU A 69 8.65 -2.10 -1.60
CA GLU A 69 7.74 -2.26 -0.46
C GLU A 69 7.33 -0.91 0.13
N ILE A 70 8.30 -0.02 0.42
CA ILE A 70 7.99 1.29 1.01
C ILE A 70 7.24 2.20 0.02
N ASN A 71 7.53 2.10 -1.28
CA ASN A 71 6.84 2.90 -2.29
C ASN A 71 5.40 2.42 -2.52
N ALA A 72 5.19 1.10 -2.54
CA ALA A 72 3.85 0.51 -2.56
C ALA A 72 3.04 0.95 -1.33
N MET A 73 3.62 0.81 -0.12
CA MET A 73 2.98 1.24 1.13
C MET A 73 2.70 2.75 1.13
N SER A 74 3.62 3.58 0.63
CA SER A 74 3.40 5.01 0.50
C SER A 74 2.14 5.31 -0.32
N SER A 75 1.93 4.61 -1.44
CA SER A 75 0.71 4.78 -2.24
C SER A 75 -0.54 4.29 -1.51
N VAL A 76 -0.44 3.22 -0.72
CA VAL A 76 -1.58 2.69 0.05
C VAL A 76 -2.08 3.70 1.10
N ILE A 77 -1.18 4.47 1.72
CA ILE A 77 -1.54 5.36 2.84
C ILE A 77 -1.81 6.81 2.44
N ASN A 78 -1.46 7.23 1.22
CA ASN A 78 -1.55 8.62 0.76
C ASN A 78 -2.77 8.93 -0.13
N GLY A 79 -3.78 8.05 -0.16
CA GLY A 79 -4.94 8.21 -1.04
C GLY A 79 -4.84 7.43 -2.36
N GLY A 80 -3.85 6.53 -2.48
CA GLY A 80 -3.64 5.69 -3.67
C GLY A 80 -2.62 6.23 -4.66
N TYR A 81 -2.01 7.37 -4.42
CA TYR A 81 -1.11 8.03 -5.36
C TYR A 81 0.28 7.40 -5.36
N TYR A 82 0.67 6.77 -6.46
CA TYR A 82 1.96 6.11 -6.64
C TYR A 82 2.93 7.05 -7.35
N TYR A 83 3.92 7.55 -6.61
CA TYR A 83 4.96 8.44 -7.13
C TYR A 83 6.23 7.68 -7.51
N GLN A 84 6.99 8.22 -8.46
CA GLN A 84 8.36 7.78 -8.69
C GLN A 84 9.23 8.23 -7.50
N PRO A 85 9.88 7.29 -6.78
CA PRO A 85 10.73 7.66 -5.67
C PRO A 85 12.00 8.38 -6.15
N HIS A 86 12.47 9.37 -5.39
CA HIS A 86 13.73 10.08 -5.67
C HIS A 86 14.36 10.57 -4.37
N LEU A 87 15.68 10.69 -4.36
CA LEU A 87 16.47 11.25 -3.25
C LEU A 87 16.88 12.68 -3.51
N VAL A 88 17.21 13.00 -4.77
CA VAL A 88 17.67 14.33 -5.15
C VAL A 88 16.47 15.25 -5.31
N THR A 89 16.38 16.28 -4.49
CA THR A 89 15.35 17.33 -4.58
C THR A 89 15.81 18.54 -5.34
N LYS A 90 17.13 18.85 -5.27
CA LYS A 90 17.73 20.02 -5.93
C LYS A 90 19.16 19.73 -6.36
N VAL A 91 19.57 20.35 -7.46
CA VAL A 91 20.96 20.45 -7.90
C VAL A 91 21.38 21.91 -7.77
N LEU A 92 22.46 22.15 -7.05
CA LEU A 92 22.98 23.51 -6.78
C LEU A 92 24.30 23.70 -7.51
N ASP A 93 24.62 24.96 -7.84
CA ASP A 93 25.95 25.37 -8.31
C ASP A 93 26.95 25.53 -7.15
N SER A 94 28.21 25.88 -7.46
CA SER A 94 29.26 26.07 -6.45
C SER A 94 28.99 27.22 -5.47
N ASN A 95 28.08 28.13 -5.81
CA ASN A 95 27.72 29.31 -5.00
C ASN A 95 26.41 29.08 -4.22
N GLY A 96 25.80 27.87 -4.32
CA GLY A 96 24.51 27.54 -3.69
C GLY A 96 23.29 27.98 -4.51
N GLY A 97 23.47 28.48 -5.72
CA GLY A 97 22.38 28.81 -6.64
C GLY A 97 21.70 27.54 -7.18
N THR A 98 20.37 27.54 -7.25
CA THR A 98 19.63 26.37 -7.75
C THR A 98 19.74 26.27 -9.26
N ILE A 99 20.40 25.20 -9.76
CA ILE A 99 20.48 24.86 -11.18
C ILE A 99 19.20 24.13 -11.62
N LYS A 100 18.73 23.18 -10.80
CA LYS A 100 17.56 22.34 -11.11
C LYS A 100 16.83 21.95 -9.84
N THR A 101 15.49 22.01 -9.88
CA THR A 101 14.62 21.41 -8.86
C THR A 101 13.99 20.14 -9.45
N ILE A 102 13.95 19.07 -8.67
CA ILE A 102 13.27 17.83 -9.02
C ILE A 102 11.90 17.85 -8.34
N SER A 103 10.84 17.85 -9.12
CA SER A 103 9.47 17.78 -8.62
C SER A 103 9.01 16.32 -8.50
N PRO A 104 8.12 15.99 -7.55
CA PRO A 104 7.49 14.68 -7.50
C PRO A 104 6.78 14.33 -8.81
N ILE A 105 6.94 13.09 -9.27
CA ILE A 105 6.31 12.59 -10.51
C ILE A 105 5.25 11.57 -10.07
N LEU A 106 3.98 11.93 -10.24
CA LEU A 106 2.87 11.01 -10.07
C LEU A 106 2.81 10.08 -11.29
N LEU A 107 2.88 8.77 -11.06
CA LEU A 107 2.84 7.77 -12.12
C LEU A 107 1.43 7.22 -12.34
N LYS A 108 0.70 6.95 -11.24
CA LYS A 108 -0.65 6.35 -11.27
C LYS A 108 -1.34 6.45 -9.92
N GLN A 109 -2.62 6.14 -9.90
CA GLN A 109 -3.36 5.83 -8.68
C GLN A 109 -3.53 4.30 -8.57
N THR A 110 -3.24 3.73 -7.39
CA THR A 110 -3.24 2.28 -7.15
C THR A 110 -4.53 1.79 -6.49
N ILE A 111 -5.11 2.62 -5.64
CA ILE A 111 -6.35 2.35 -4.91
C ILE A 111 -7.12 3.66 -4.72
N SER A 112 -8.40 3.57 -4.41
CA SER A 112 -9.20 4.77 -4.07
C SER A 112 -8.81 5.37 -2.72
N SER A 113 -9.08 6.65 -2.55
CA SER A 113 -8.82 7.35 -1.28
C SER A 113 -9.61 6.74 -0.12
N ARG A 114 -10.82 6.20 -0.38
CA ARG A 114 -11.61 5.48 0.60
C ARG A 114 -10.90 4.22 1.09
N ILE A 115 -10.44 3.37 0.16
CA ILE A 115 -9.70 2.15 0.52
C ILE A 115 -8.41 2.49 1.26
N SER A 116 -7.71 3.57 0.85
CA SER A 116 -6.54 4.08 1.55
C SER A 116 -6.87 4.43 3.01
N SER A 117 -7.97 5.14 3.26
CA SER A 117 -8.44 5.47 4.61
C SER A 117 -8.77 4.22 5.43
N ASP A 118 -9.49 3.26 4.84
CA ASP A 118 -9.85 2.01 5.50
C ASP A 118 -8.59 1.22 5.92
N ILE A 119 -7.61 1.11 5.03
CA ILE A 119 -6.35 0.39 5.35
C ILE A 119 -5.57 1.12 6.44
N ARG A 120 -5.48 2.46 6.41
CA ARG A 120 -4.84 3.21 7.50
C ARG A 120 -5.49 2.92 8.85
N SER A 121 -6.82 2.87 8.90
CA SER A 121 -7.57 2.54 10.12
C SER A 121 -7.28 1.12 10.61
N TYR A 122 -7.23 0.12 9.73
CA TYR A 122 -6.86 -1.24 10.10
C TYR A 122 -5.42 -1.35 10.62
N MET A 123 -4.49 -0.62 10.01
CA MET A 123 -3.11 -0.59 10.45
C MET A 123 -2.93 0.15 11.77
N ALA A 124 -3.74 1.18 12.06
CA ALA A 124 -3.79 1.83 13.36
C ALA A 124 -4.25 0.87 14.45
N LEU A 125 -5.31 0.08 14.21
CA LEU A 125 -5.75 -0.97 15.14
C LEU A 125 -4.66 -2.00 15.42
N SER A 126 -3.82 -2.33 14.43
CA SER A 126 -2.68 -3.23 14.64
C SER A 126 -1.65 -2.66 15.62
N VAL A 127 -1.44 -1.34 15.64
CA VAL A 127 -0.56 -0.67 16.62
C VAL A 127 -1.23 -0.53 17.97
N GLN A 128 -2.53 -0.27 18.03
CA GLN A 128 -3.24 -0.08 19.29
C GLN A 128 -3.47 -1.39 20.05
N GLN A 129 -3.88 -2.45 19.36
CA GLN A 129 -4.37 -3.69 19.97
C GLN A 129 -3.71 -4.95 19.42
N GLY A 130 -2.94 -4.84 18.32
CA GLY A 130 -2.42 -5.98 17.59
C GLY A 130 -0.94 -6.26 17.82
N THR A 131 -0.35 -6.93 16.85
CA THR A 131 1.05 -7.36 16.86
C THR A 131 2.05 -6.21 16.70
N SER A 132 1.59 -5.03 16.28
CA SER A 132 2.42 -3.85 16.04
C SER A 132 2.49 -2.89 17.23
N ARG A 133 1.96 -3.25 18.40
CA ARG A 133 1.83 -2.36 19.58
C ARG A 133 3.15 -1.80 20.13
N HIS A 134 4.27 -2.47 19.86
CA HIS A 134 5.59 -2.04 20.31
C HIS A 134 6.19 -0.91 19.46
N SER A 135 5.53 -0.55 18.34
CA SER A 135 5.93 0.57 17.51
C SER A 135 5.24 1.88 17.86
N LYS A 136 4.34 1.87 18.87
CA LYS A 136 3.57 3.06 19.27
C LYS A 136 4.48 4.21 19.69
N VAL A 137 4.26 5.38 19.09
CA VAL A 137 4.97 6.64 19.42
C VAL A 137 4.05 7.49 20.29
N GLN A 138 4.57 7.94 21.44
CA GLN A 138 3.76 8.75 22.37
C GLN A 138 3.39 10.09 21.75
N GLY A 139 2.12 10.47 21.86
CA GLY A 139 1.58 11.73 21.34
C GLY A 139 1.25 11.72 19.85
N TYR A 140 1.50 10.60 19.14
CA TYR A 140 1.23 10.50 17.71
C TYR A 140 0.40 9.26 17.38
N SER A 141 -0.63 9.43 16.58
CA SER A 141 -1.32 8.31 15.97
C SER A 141 -0.39 7.62 14.95
N SER A 142 -0.41 6.31 14.93
CA SER A 142 0.44 5.55 14.01
C SER A 142 -0.23 4.27 13.56
N GLY A 143 0.08 3.84 12.36
CA GLY A 143 -0.33 2.57 11.81
C GLY A 143 0.86 1.72 11.39
N GLY A 144 0.71 0.40 11.39
CA GLY A 144 1.81 -0.45 11.00
C GLY A 144 1.49 -1.93 10.89
N LYS A 145 2.43 -2.67 10.28
CA LYS A 145 2.35 -4.12 10.11
C LYS A 145 3.72 -4.76 10.30
N THR A 146 3.75 -5.82 11.08
CA THR A 146 4.93 -6.67 11.26
C THR A 146 5.06 -7.69 10.13
N GLY A 147 6.29 -8.04 9.78
CA GLY A 147 6.64 -9.14 8.91
C GLY A 147 7.59 -10.11 9.58
N THR A 148 7.46 -11.40 9.30
CA THR A 148 8.36 -12.45 9.74
C THR A 148 8.50 -13.47 8.61
N ALA A 149 9.71 -13.61 8.07
CA ALA A 149 10.01 -14.53 7.00
C ALA A 149 11.13 -15.47 7.41
N GLU A 150 10.84 -16.77 7.42
CA GLU A 150 11.88 -17.78 7.61
C GLU A 150 12.74 -17.89 6.35
N LYS A 151 14.06 -17.86 6.52
CA LYS A 151 15.02 -17.95 5.42
C LYS A 151 15.16 -19.40 4.93
N TYR A 152 15.52 -19.53 3.66
CA TYR A 152 15.77 -20.84 3.06
C TYR A 152 17.19 -21.34 3.40
N PRO A 153 17.40 -22.67 3.64
CA PRO A 153 16.37 -23.73 3.72
C PRO A 153 15.56 -23.61 5.01
N ARG A 154 14.25 -23.87 4.94
CA ARG A 154 13.36 -23.80 6.10
C ARG A 154 13.76 -24.77 7.20
N GLY A 155 13.48 -24.44 8.45
CA GLY A 155 13.86 -25.22 9.62
C GLY A 155 15.29 -24.95 10.09
N ASN A 156 15.97 -23.93 9.54
CA ASN A 156 17.34 -23.55 9.95
C ASN A 156 17.37 -22.57 11.13
N GLY A 157 16.19 -22.11 11.61
CA GLY A 157 16.08 -21.15 12.70
C GLY A 157 16.46 -19.72 12.33
N LYS A 158 16.70 -19.43 11.04
CA LYS A 158 17.08 -18.11 10.55
C LYS A 158 15.89 -17.33 10.00
N TYR A 159 15.73 -16.11 10.47
CA TYR A 159 14.59 -15.26 10.12
C TYR A 159 15.04 -13.88 9.67
N LEU A 160 14.23 -13.32 8.79
CA LEU A 160 14.17 -11.89 8.51
C LEU A 160 12.90 -11.36 9.15
N VAL A 161 13.04 -10.43 10.08
CA VAL A 161 11.90 -9.76 10.73
C VAL A 161 11.81 -8.31 10.29
N SER A 162 10.62 -7.81 10.12
CA SER A 162 10.43 -6.46 9.61
C SER A 162 9.23 -5.77 10.24
N PHE A 163 9.21 -4.47 10.11
CA PHE A 163 8.09 -3.61 10.45
C PHE A 163 7.98 -2.50 9.42
N ILE A 164 6.79 -2.34 8.85
CA ILE A 164 6.44 -1.17 8.06
C ILE A 164 5.38 -0.37 8.79
N GLY A 165 5.59 0.94 8.92
CA GLY A 165 4.69 1.81 9.67
C GLY A 165 4.66 3.22 9.12
N PHE A 166 3.71 4.00 9.59
CA PHE A 166 3.52 5.40 9.20
C PHE A 166 2.89 6.20 10.35
N ALA A 167 3.08 7.49 10.31
CA ALA A 167 2.49 8.46 11.25
C ALA A 167 2.37 9.85 10.60
N PRO A 168 1.37 10.67 11.01
CA PRO A 168 0.11 10.33 11.70
C PRO A 168 -0.82 9.43 10.88
N VAL A 169 -1.94 8.96 11.47
CA VAL A 169 -2.89 8.06 10.76
C VAL A 169 -3.71 8.80 9.72
N ASP A 170 -4.24 9.97 10.07
CA ASP A 170 -5.16 10.70 9.19
C ASP A 170 -4.44 11.40 8.03
N ASP A 171 -3.28 11.99 8.30
CA ASP A 171 -2.45 12.67 7.31
C ASP A 171 -1.00 12.20 7.42
N PRO A 172 -0.64 11.04 6.84
CA PRO A 172 0.68 10.46 6.98
C PRO A 172 1.80 11.35 6.44
N ALA A 173 2.65 11.84 7.34
CA ALA A 173 3.84 12.63 6.99
C ALA A 173 5.07 11.75 6.70
N VAL A 174 5.12 10.55 7.31
CA VAL A 174 6.26 9.64 7.23
C VAL A 174 5.79 8.20 7.06
N VAL A 175 6.44 7.47 6.18
CA VAL A 175 6.41 6.00 6.14
C VAL A 175 7.81 5.48 6.46
N ILE A 176 7.90 4.46 7.30
CA ILE A 176 9.16 3.82 7.71
C ILE A 176 9.09 2.32 7.45
N TYR A 177 10.17 1.76 6.93
CA TYR A 177 10.33 0.31 6.78
C TYR A 177 11.65 -0.13 7.39
N VAL A 178 11.58 -0.94 8.42
CA VAL A 178 12.73 -1.48 9.16
C VAL A 178 12.81 -2.98 8.94
N VAL A 179 13.98 -3.44 8.55
CA VAL A 179 14.27 -4.86 8.34
C VAL A 179 15.47 -5.26 9.20
N VAL A 180 15.34 -6.34 9.95
CA VAL A 180 16.42 -6.96 10.71
C VAL A 180 16.62 -8.37 10.17
N ASP A 181 17.76 -8.58 9.53
CA ASP A 181 18.13 -9.86 8.94
C ASP A 181 18.98 -10.67 9.90
N GLU A 182 18.56 -11.90 10.19
CA GLU A 182 19.23 -12.81 11.12
C GLU A 182 19.64 -12.13 12.44
N PRO A 183 18.67 -11.59 13.23
CA PRO A 183 19.02 -10.94 14.49
C PRO A 183 19.82 -11.88 15.39
N ASN A 184 20.91 -11.37 16.00
CA ASN A 184 21.78 -12.14 16.85
C ASN A 184 21.17 -12.37 18.25
N VAL A 185 20.08 -13.13 18.27
CA VAL A 185 19.26 -13.43 19.46
C VAL A 185 18.76 -14.88 19.38
N GLU A 186 18.30 -15.43 20.50
CA GLU A 186 17.76 -16.80 20.57
C GLU A 186 16.47 -16.96 19.76
N ASP A 187 15.50 -16.03 19.91
CA ASP A 187 14.25 -16.00 19.14
C ASP A 187 14.36 -15.02 17.98
N GLN A 188 14.90 -15.47 16.86
CA GLN A 188 15.02 -14.66 15.64
C GLN A 188 13.68 -14.31 14.99
N ALA A 189 12.60 -15.07 15.26
CA ALA A 189 11.27 -14.82 14.67
C ALA A 189 10.53 -13.66 15.34
N ASN A 190 11.09 -13.08 16.39
CA ASN A 190 10.46 -12.04 17.18
C ASN A 190 10.48 -10.69 16.44
N SER A 191 9.32 -10.28 15.93
CA SER A 191 9.16 -9.03 15.18
C SER A 191 9.08 -7.76 16.05
N THR A 192 9.35 -7.83 17.35
CA THR A 192 9.40 -6.63 18.22
C THR A 192 10.66 -5.80 17.97
N TYR A 193 11.76 -6.39 17.55
CA TYR A 193 13.01 -5.67 17.30
C TYR A 193 12.85 -4.55 16.26
N PRO A 194 12.36 -4.81 15.04
CA PRO A 194 12.16 -3.73 14.08
C PRO A 194 11.11 -2.70 14.52
N GLN A 195 10.15 -3.08 15.39
CA GLN A 195 9.18 -2.15 15.95
C GLN A 195 9.86 -1.14 16.91
N TYR A 196 10.71 -1.60 17.83
CA TYR A 196 11.44 -0.71 18.73
C TYR A 196 12.38 0.25 17.99
N ILE A 197 13.04 -0.26 16.94
CA ILE A 197 13.88 0.60 16.09
C ILE A 197 13.03 1.68 15.40
N ALA A 198 11.89 1.28 14.82
CA ALA A 198 10.97 2.22 14.18
C ALA A 198 10.40 3.23 15.18
N GLN A 199 9.99 2.80 16.37
CA GLN A 199 9.51 3.68 17.45
C GLN A 199 10.57 4.73 17.82
N GLY A 200 11.82 4.30 18.06
CA GLY A 200 12.91 5.20 18.41
C GLY A 200 13.15 6.24 17.31
N ILE A 201 13.20 5.80 16.04
CA ILE A 201 13.38 6.72 14.92
C ILE A 201 12.22 7.71 14.79
N LEU A 202 10.98 7.23 14.84
CA LEU A 202 9.80 8.09 14.70
C LEU A 202 9.66 9.08 15.86
N SER A 203 10.04 8.70 17.08
CA SER A 203 10.02 9.59 18.25
C SER A 203 10.92 10.82 18.08
N GLU A 204 12.02 10.70 17.35
CA GLU A 204 12.93 11.80 17.04
C GLU A 204 12.54 12.52 15.74
N LEU A 205 12.09 11.75 14.74
CA LEU A 205 11.83 12.26 13.40
C LEU A 205 10.56 13.11 13.30
N LEU A 206 9.47 12.72 13.98
CA LEU A 206 8.20 13.44 13.89
C LEU A 206 8.32 14.88 14.44
N PRO A 207 8.90 15.12 15.63
CA PRO A 207 9.18 16.48 16.11
C PRO A 207 10.15 17.23 15.19
N TYR A 208 11.18 16.57 14.68
CA TYR A 208 12.15 17.19 13.76
C TYR A 208 11.48 17.70 12.46
N LEU A 209 10.48 16.99 11.96
CA LEU A 209 9.69 17.38 10.80
C LEU A 209 8.58 18.38 11.13
N ASN A 210 8.47 18.83 12.39
CA ASN A 210 7.41 19.70 12.90
C ASN A 210 6.00 19.09 12.72
N VAL A 211 5.89 17.77 12.78
CA VAL A 211 4.58 17.11 12.84
C VAL A 211 3.96 17.38 14.19
N VAL A 212 2.73 17.90 14.19
CA VAL A 212 2.02 18.20 15.43
C VAL A 212 1.48 16.91 16.05
N PRO A 213 1.67 16.68 17.36
CA PRO A 213 1.03 15.56 18.06
C PRO A 213 -0.49 15.59 17.88
N ASP A 214 -1.07 14.44 17.55
CA ASP A 214 -2.51 14.27 17.27
C ASP A 214 -3.20 13.30 18.26
N GLU A 215 -2.44 12.72 19.20
CA GLU A 215 -2.98 11.94 20.31
C GLU A 215 -2.75 12.68 21.66
N SER A 216 -3.59 12.38 22.65
CA SER A 216 -3.36 12.83 24.01
C SER A 216 -2.11 12.15 24.62
N GLU A 217 -1.49 12.78 25.65
CA GLU A 217 -0.28 12.25 26.29
C GLU A 217 -0.44 10.84 26.88
N ASP A 218 -1.68 10.42 27.20
CA ASP A 218 -2.00 9.08 27.69
C ASP A 218 -2.16 8.05 26.56
N GLY A 219 -2.09 8.51 25.30
CA GLY A 219 -2.18 7.66 24.11
C GLY A 219 -3.53 6.96 23.95
N THR A 220 -4.56 7.46 24.61
CA THR A 220 -5.93 7.01 24.41
C THR A 220 -6.54 7.79 23.27
N VAL A 221 -6.54 7.21 22.07
CA VAL A 221 -7.58 7.57 21.09
C VAL A 221 -8.89 7.12 21.71
N PRO A 222 -9.92 7.97 21.82
CA PRO A 222 -11.20 7.52 22.30
C PRO A 222 -11.64 6.29 21.51
N GLU A 223 -11.75 5.15 22.17
CA GLU A 223 -12.13 3.85 21.58
C GLU A 223 -13.42 3.96 20.75
N THR A 224 -14.23 4.98 21.05
CA THR A 224 -15.48 5.30 20.39
C THR A 224 -15.31 5.83 18.95
N GLU A 225 -14.35 6.70 18.67
CA GLU A 225 -14.24 7.32 17.32
C GLU A 225 -13.67 6.35 16.29
N LEU A 226 -12.63 5.59 16.63
CA LEU A 226 -12.08 4.57 15.73
C LEU A 226 -13.06 3.39 15.54
N TRP A 227 -13.78 3.00 16.60
CA TRP A 227 -14.74 1.91 16.53
C TRP A 227 -16.02 2.29 15.79
N GLU A 228 -16.51 3.51 15.93
CA GLU A 228 -17.65 4.01 15.16
C GLU A 228 -17.29 4.20 13.68
N GLY A 229 -16.10 4.69 13.38
CA GLY A 229 -15.56 4.72 12.02
C GLY A 229 -15.49 3.30 11.42
N PHE A 230 -14.94 2.33 12.15
CA PHE A 230 -14.87 0.94 11.74
C PHE A 230 -16.25 0.31 11.53
N LYS A 231 -17.20 0.52 12.44
CA LYS A 231 -18.58 0.02 12.29
C LYS A 231 -19.29 0.64 11.08
N GLY A 232 -19.05 1.93 10.80
CA GLY A 232 -19.60 2.61 9.63
C GLY A 232 -19.10 1.96 8.33
N HIS A 233 -17.83 1.63 8.25
CA HIS A 233 -17.21 1.01 7.10
C HIS A 233 -17.59 -0.47 6.91
N LEU A 234 -17.75 -1.24 7.98
CA LEU A 234 -18.23 -2.62 7.90
C LEU A 234 -19.62 -2.77 7.26
N LYS A 235 -20.45 -1.71 7.31
CA LYS A 235 -21.77 -1.71 6.67
C LYS A 235 -21.73 -1.39 5.18
N SER A 236 -20.65 -0.81 4.67
CA SER A 236 -20.53 -0.43 3.25
C SER A 236 -19.71 -1.45 2.42
N THR A 237 -19.11 -2.44 3.03
CA THR A 237 -18.38 -3.51 2.33
C THR A 237 -19.26 -4.68 1.94
N SER A 238 -20.41 -4.44 1.38
CA SER A 238 -21.01 -5.44 0.51
C SER A 238 -20.37 -5.32 -0.89
N ILE A 239 -19.09 -5.73 -1.00
CA ILE A 239 -18.51 -6.16 -2.28
C ILE A 239 -19.23 -7.45 -2.77
N SER A 240 -20.34 -7.82 -2.14
CA SER A 240 -21.10 -9.02 -2.48
C SER A 240 -21.85 -8.93 -3.80
N ASP A 241 -21.92 -7.75 -4.43
CA ASP A 241 -22.68 -7.55 -5.66
C ASP A 241 -21.82 -7.08 -6.86
N SER A 242 -20.52 -6.95 -6.72
CA SER A 242 -19.64 -6.70 -7.85
C SER A 242 -19.03 -7.99 -8.36
N GLU A 243 -19.41 -8.40 -9.53
CA GLU A 243 -18.75 -9.49 -10.24
C GLU A 243 -17.59 -8.94 -11.07
N LEU A 244 -16.57 -9.77 -11.27
CA LEU A 244 -15.51 -9.45 -12.24
C LEU A 244 -15.91 -10.06 -13.57
N ASP A 245 -15.75 -9.30 -14.66
CA ASP A 245 -15.91 -9.84 -16.01
C ASP A 245 -14.76 -10.79 -16.39
N SER A 246 -14.82 -11.38 -17.59
CA SER A 246 -13.80 -12.32 -18.08
C SER A 246 -12.41 -11.69 -18.24
N ASP A 247 -12.33 -10.38 -18.34
CA ASP A 247 -11.10 -9.61 -18.48
C ASP A 247 -10.61 -9.07 -17.14
N GLY A 248 -11.42 -9.31 -16.08
CA GLY A 248 -11.11 -8.96 -14.70
C GLY A 248 -11.35 -7.51 -14.36
N ASN A 249 -12.26 -6.84 -15.06
CA ASN A 249 -12.75 -5.53 -14.68
C ASN A 249 -13.91 -5.66 -13.70
N LEU A 250 -14.06 -4.68 -12.80
CA LEU A 250 -15.20 -4.62 -11.89
C LEU A 250 -16.47 -4.31 -12.68
N VAL A 251 -17.54 -5.10 -12.44
CA VAL A 251 -18.86 -4.87 -13.03
C VAL A 251 -19.94 -4.89 -11.95
N ASP A 252 -21.00 -4.10 -12.17
CA ASP A 252 -22.20 -4.14 -11.32
C ASP A 252 -23.05 -5.38 -11.60
N ALA A 253 -24.15 -5.56 -10.86
CA ALA A 253 -25.06 -6.70 -11.03
C ALA A 253 -25.68 -6.80 -12.44
N ASP A 254 -25.71 -5.66 -13.17
CA ASP A 254 -26.24 -5.58 -14.53
C ASP A 254 -25.13 -5.77 -15.59
N GLY A 255 -23.87 -5.97 -15.17
CA GLY A 255 -22.71 -6.19 -16.04
C GLY A 255 -22.07 -4.91 -16.58
N ASN A 256 -22.39 -3.73 -16.03
CA ASN A 256 -21.74 -2.49 -16.44
C ASN A 256 -20.41 -2.32 -15.73
N LEU A 257 -19.40 -1.79 -16.44
CA LEU A 257 -18.11 -1.45 -15.83
C LEU A 257 -18.29 -0.42 -14.73
N ILE A 258 -17.64 -0.66 -13.59
CA ILE A 258 -17.62 0.28 -12.46
C ILE A 258 -16.19 0.54 -11.99
N ASP A 259 -15.97 1.72 -11.43
CA ASP A 259 -14.74 2.04 -10.73
C ASP A 259 -14.75 1.50 -9.29
N TRP A 260 -13.65 1.71 -8.54
CA TRP A 260 -13.55 1.25 -7.16
C TRP A 260 -14.54 1.90 -6.18
N ASP A 261 -15.15 3.01 -6.56
CA ASP A 261 -16.17 3.69 -5.76
C ASP A 261 -17.60 3.27 -6.16
N GLY A 262 -17.71 2.36 -7.16
CA GLY A 262 -18.98 1.85 -7.66
C GLY A 262 -19.67 2.79 -8.66
N ASN A 263 -18.96 3.79 -9.19
CA ASN A 263 -19.51 4.64 -10.23
C ASN A 263 -19.38 3.93 -11.59
N ARG A 264 -20.40 4.04 -12.43
CA ARG A 264 -20.35 3.50 -13.79
C ARG A 264 -19.33 4.25 -14.64
N ILE A 265 -18.56 3.50 -15.41
CA ILE A 265 -17.53 4.01 -16.32
C ILE A 265 -17.65 3.37 -17.70
N ASP A 266 -17.15 4.04 -18.72
CA ASP A 266 -16.95 3.44 -20.03
C ASP A 266 -15.61 2.67 -20.10
N GLU A 267 -15.32 2.03 -21.23
CA GLU A 267 -14.08 1.27 -21.49
C GLU A 267 -12.80 2.11 -21.38
N ASN A 268 -12.91 3.45 -21.49
CA ASN A 268 -11.81 4.39 -21.37
C ASN A 268 -11.71 5.00 -19.96
N GLY A 269 -12.65 4.67 -19.06
CA GLY A 269 -12.67 5.13 -17.68
C GLY A 269 -13.35 6.47 -17.43
N TYR A 270 -14.14 6.97 -18.39
CA TYR A 270 -14.96 8.15 -18.17
C TYR A 270 -16.24 7.81 -17.40
N LEU A 271 -16.60 8.68 -16.46
CA LEU A 271 -17.79 8.51 -15.62
C LEU A 271 -19.08 8.61 -16.44
N LEU A 272 -20.00 7.70 -16.16
CA LEU A 272 -21.34 7.66 -16.77
C LEU A 272 -22.41 7.93 -15.71
N ASP A 273 -23.49 8.60 -16.11
CA ASP A 273 -24.68 8.76 -15.30
C ASP A 273 -25.57 7.50 -15.31
N ALA A 274 -26.72 7.54 -14.63
CA ALA A 274 -27.66 6.41 -14.56
C ALA A 274 -28.27 6.04 -15.93
N ASN A 275 -28.23 6.93 -16.91
CA ASN A 275 -28.73 6.69 -18.28
C ASN A 275 -27.63 6.16 -19.22
N GLY A 276 -26.36 6.16 -18.77
CA GLY A 276 -25.21 5.80 -19.57
C GLY A 276 -24.59 6.97 -20.36
N ASP A 277 -24.98 8.20 -20.05
CA ASP A 277 -24.41 9.41 -20.67
C ASP A 277 -23.18 9.86 -19.90
N HIS A 278 -22.15 10.40 -20.59
CA HIS A 278 -20.94 10.91 -19.96
C HIS A 278 -21.22 12.10 -19.04
N ILE A 279 -20.66 12.04 -17.83
CA ILE A 279 -20.68 13.15 -16.88
C ILE A 279 -19.62 14.17 -17.30
N LEU A 280 -19.99 15.45 -17.34
CA LEU A 280 -19.08 16.55 -17.69
C LEU A 280 -18.53 17.21 -16.41
N ASP A 281 -17.31 17.74 -16.51
CA ASP A 281 -16.73 18.63 -15.51
C ASP A 281 -17.26 20.08 -15.65
N GLU A 282 -16.79 20.99 -14.81
CA GLU A 282 -17.20 22.41 -14.83
C GLU A 282 -16.77 23.14 -16.11
N GLU A 283 -15.84 22.58 -16.86
CA GLU A 283 -15.28 23.12 -18.11
C GLU A 283 -15.95 22.52 -19.34
N GLY A 284 -16.85 21.52 -19.16
CA GLY A 284 -17.59 20.85 -20.19
C GLY A 284 -16.85 19.68 -20.86
N ASN A 285 -15.77 19.18 -20.27
CA ASN A 285 -15.07 17.98 -20.73
C ASN A 285 -15.65 16.73 -20.07
N TYR A 286 -15.46 15.56 -20.69
CA TYR A 286 -15.84 14.30 -20.06
C TYR A 286 -15.01 14.06 -18.80
N LYS A 287 -15.71 13.82 -17.69
CA LYS A 287 -15.09 13.59 -16.39
C LYS A 287 -14.57 12.17 -16.29
N MET A 288 -13.26 12.02 -16.14
CA MET A 288 -12.62 10.72 -15.93
C MET A 288 -12.75 10.28 -14.48
N SER A 289 -12.98 8.99 -14.24
CA SER A 289 -12.86 8.43 -12.89
C SER A 289 -11.41 8.55 -12.40
N THR A 290 -11.25 8.97 -11.17
CA THR A 290 -9.93 9.00 -10.49
C THR A 290 -9.55 7.67 -9.86
N ASN A 291 -10.45 6.66 -9.95
CA ASN A 291 -10.34 5.38 -9.25
C ASN A 291 -10.35 4.17 -10.21
N LEU A 292 -9.75 4.35 -11.41
CA LEU A 292 -9.68 3.31 -12.43
C LEU A 292 -8.72 2.18 -12.05
N VAL A 293 -9.15 0.94 -12.32
CA VAL A 293 -8.25 -0.20 -12.47
C VAL A 293 -7.67 -0.12 -13.88
N SER A 294 -6.46 0.42 -14.05
CA SER A 294 -5.87 0.46 -15.39
C SER A 294 -5.51 -0.96 -15.86
N ALA A 295 -6.30 -1.48 -16.78
CA ALA A 295 -6.08 -2.78 -17.42
C ALA A 295 -5.14 -2.71 -18.64
N SER A 296 -4.43 -1.62 -18.90
CA SER A 296 -3.58 -1.56 -20.09
C SER A 296 -2.20 -0.97 -19.84
N GLY A 297 -1.23 -1.88 -19.69
CA GLY A 297 0.13 -1.60 -20.11
C GLY A 297 0.28 -1.92 -21.62
N SER A 298 -0.31 -1.16 -22.51
CA SER A 298 0.10 -1.16 -23.92
C SER A 298 1.10 -0.02 -24.12
N THR A 299 2.37 -0.37 -24.06
CA THR A 299 3.44 0.43 -24.66
C THR A 299 3.40 0.17 -26.17
N ASP A 300 2.73 1.01 -26.91
CA ASP A 300 3.12 1.23 -28.30
C ASP A 300 4.04 2.44 -28.31
N ALA A 301 5.33 2.14 -28.41
CA ALA A 301 6.34 3.10 -28.77
C ALA A 301 6.36 3.16 -30.32
N ASP A 302 6.20 4.35 -30.85
CA ASP A 302 6.84 4.84 -32.04
C ASP A 302 7.64 6.10 -31.75
#